data_966fa246c9f2e46f803d07f17db64c45
#
_entry.id   966fa246c9f2e46f803d07f17db64c45
#
_cell.length_a   1.000
_cell.length_b   1.000
_cell.length_c   1.000
_cell.angle_alpha   90.00
_cell.angle_beta   90.00
_cell.angle_gamma   90.00
#
_symmetry.space_group_name_H-M   'P 1'
#
loop_
_entity.id
_entity.type
_entity.pdbx_description
1 polymer ?
#
loop_
_entity_poly.entity_id
_entity_poly.type
_entity_poly.pdbx_seq_one_letter_code
_entity_poly.pdbx_strand_id
1 'polypeptide(L)'
;MVRLTTIITFLFLLLFSFKAEAKSPPPGTGTSDIPANILIMLDNSGSMGAKLYASVTTYYPLDVATDSSGNVYVLEYHNNRIKVFDSSGNYKRSFGSWGYNCNQWRYARQFTIHNDVIYIADTYNHKIKSLTLKGKCKDIGSTGGNYPHAIAVNNSYVFVGHSFSSPENKRINVMDHRLNQRTNQDLSSY
;
A
#
# COMPACT_ATOMS: atom_id res chain seq x y z
N MET A 1 -1.85 -65.43 -34.02
CA MET A 1 -1.91 -65.08 -32.59
C MET A 1 -0.85 -64.02 -32.15
N VAL A 2 -0.43 -63.14 -33.05
CA VAL A 2 0.66 -62.15 -32.76
C VAL A 2 0.17 -60.71 -32.76
N ARG A 3 -1.14 -60.44 -32.99
CA ARG A 3 -1.65 -59.07 -33.11
C ARG A 3 -2.31 -58.49 -31.84
N LEU A 4 -2.53 -59.29 -30.83
CA LEU A 4 -3.22 -58.83 -29.62
C LEU A 4 -2.24 -58.30 -28.54
N THR A 5 -1.03 -58.87 -28.47
CA THR A 5 -0.01 -58.46 -27.52
C THR A 5 0.60 -57.08 -27.82
N THR A 6 0.70 -56.72 -29.11
CA THR A 6 1.28 -55.43 -29.54
C THR A 6 0.36 -54.23 -29.25
N ILE A 7 -0.93 -54.44 -29.26
CA ILE A 7 -1.91 -53.40 -28.98
C ILE A 7 -1.98 -53.08 -27.46
N ILE A 8 -1.83 -54.10 -26.62
CA ILE A 8 -1.86 -53.91 -25.16
C ILE A 8 -0.60 -53.18 -24.69
N THR A 9 0.56 -53.43 -25.33
CA THR A 9 1.80 -52.70 -24.97
C THR A 9 1.75 -51.22 -25.40
N PHE A 10 1.08 -50.90 -26.50
CA PHE A 10 0.93 -49.53 -26.95
C PHE A 10 -0.11 -48.74 -26.12
N LEU A 11 -1.13 -49.43 -25.59
CA LEU A 11 -2.14 -48.81 -24.75
C LEU A 11 -1.62 -48.53 -23.32
N PHE A 12 -0.64 -49.31 -22.86
CA PHE A 12 -0.01 -49.08 -21.55
C PHE A 12 1.02 -47.94 -21.55
N LEU A 13 1.58 -47.60 -22.71
CA LEU A 13 2.51 -46.47 -22.85
C LEU A 13 1.80 -45.10 -22.91
N LEU A 14 0.49 -45.10 -23.18
CA LEU A 14 -0.32 -43.86 -23.26
C LEU A 14 -0.88 -43.42 -21.91
N LEU A 15 -0.72 -44.20 -20.83
CA LEU A 15 -1.21 -43.87 -19.50
C LEU A 15 -0.14 -43.29 -18.57
N PHE A 16 1.09 -43.11 -19.00
CA PHE A 16 2.08 -42.30 -18.30
C PHE A 16 1.86 -40.83 -18.70
N SER A 17 0.79 -40.28 -18.22
CA SER A 17 0.71 -38.82 -18.11
C SER A 17 1.87 -38.34 -17.23
N PHE A 18 2.90 -37.80 -17.85
CA PHE A 18 3.87 -36.98 -17.13
C PHE A 18 3.09 -35.85 -16.43
N LYS A 19 2.82 -36.03 -15.15
CA LYS A 19 2.55 -34.89 -14.30
C LYS A 19 3.86 -34.11 -14.29
N ALA A 20 3.91 -33.06 -15.08
CA ALA A 20 4.90 -32.02 -14.87
C ALA A 20 4.60 -31.45 -13.47
N GLU A 21 5.40 -31.82 -12.47
CA GLU A 21 5.38 -31.10 -11.20
C GLU A 21 5.78 -29.69 -11.52
N ALA A 22 4.81 -28.81 -11.37
CA ALA A 22 5.07 -27.38 -11.43
C ALA A 22 6.14 -27.10 -10.36
N LYS A 23 7.32 -26.68 -10.82
CA LYS A 23 8.39 -26.20 -9.95
C LYS A 23 7.77 -25.19 -9.00
N SER A 24 7.99 -25.37 -7.69
CA SER A 24 7.46 -24.45 -6.69
C SER A 24 7.76 -23.00 -7.09
N PRO A 25 6.78 -22.11 -7.02
CA PRO A 25 6.99 -20.72 -7.38
C PRO A 25 8.13 -20.15 -6.53
N PRO A 26 8.91 -19.19 -7.06
CA PRO A 26 10.00 -18.57 -6.32
C PRO A 26 9.51 -17.97 -4.99
N PRO A 27 10.38 -17.89 -3.96
CA PRO A 27 10.01 -17.30 -2.67
C PRO A 27 9.41 -15.89 -2.87
N GLY A 28 8.21 -15.66 -2.35
CA GLY A 28 7.45 -14.42 -2.52
C GLY A 28 6.25 -14.51 -3.47
N THR A 29 6.11 -15.59 -4.26
CA THR A 29 4.90 -15.87 -5.03
C THR A 29 4.01 -16.81 -4.22
N GLY A 30 3.23 -16.29 -3.28
CA GLY A 30 2.28 -17.07 -2.51
C GLY A 30 1.17 -17.63 -3.39
N THR A 31 0.76 -18.88 -3.12
CA THR A 31 -0.41 -19.55 -3.75
C THR A 31 -1.74 -19.20 -3.07
N SER A 32 -1.76 -18.19 -2.20
CA SER A 32 -3.01 -17.64 -1.67
C SER A 32 -3.53 -16.61 -2.65
N ASP A 33 -4.84 -16.52 -2.82
CA ASP A 33 -5.57 -15.51 -3.60
C ASP A 33 -5.33 -14.09 -3.05
N ILE A 34 -4.07 -13.66 -3.08
CA ILE A 34 -3.73 -12.27 -2.90
C ILE A 34 -4.08 -11.62 -4.23
N PRO A 35 -5.05 -10.69 -4.27
CA PRO A 35 -5.27 -9.91 -5.48
C PRO A 35 -3.92 -9.39 -5.95
N ALA A 36 -3.63 -9.56 -7.24
CA ALA A 36 -2.36 -9.13 -7.80
C ALA A 36 -2.06 -7.71 -7.32
N ASN A 37 -1.00 -7.55 -6.52
CA ASN A 37 -0.51 -6.23 -6.14
C ASN A 37 -0.09 -5.55 -7.44
N ILE A 38 -0.93 -4.68 -7.96
CA ILE A 38 -0.59 -3.85 -9.10
C ILE A 38 0.41 -2.83 -8.56
N LEU A 39 1.70 -3.11 -8.75
CA LEU A 39 2.75 -2.12 -8.55
C LEU A 39 2.62 -1.09 -9.66
N ILE A 40 1.89 -0.02 -9.40
CA ILE A 40 1.89 1.14 -10.29
C ILE A 40 3.16 1.92 -9.99
N MET A 41 4.21 1.68 -10.76
CA MET A 41 5.37 2.55 -10.77
C MET A 41 4.98 3.83 -11.50
N LEU A 42 4.71 4.88 -10.73
CA LEU A 42 4.48 6.22 -11.28
C LEU A 42 5.85 6.85 -11.59
N ASP A 43 6.48 6.41 -12.67
CA ASP A 43 7.66 7.08 -13.21
C ASP A 43 7.20 8.33 -13.98
N ASN A 44 7.61 9.50 -13.52
CA ASN A 44 7.38 10.78 -14.19
C ASN A 44 8.57 11.17 -15.10
N SER A 45 9.51 10.26 -15.36
CA SER A 45 10.59 10.49 -16.32
C SER A 45 10.05 10.37 -17.74
N GLY A 46 10.41 11.30 -18.62
CA GLY A 46 9.96 11.34 -20.01
C GLY A 46 10.45 10.19 -20.90
N SER A 47 11.07 9.17 -20.32
CA SER A 47 11.67 8.03 -21.03
C SER A 47 10.70 6.83 -21.22
N MET A 48 9.56 6.80 -20.53
CA MET A 48 8.58 5.72 -20.64
C MET A 48 7.56 5.98 -21.74
N GLY A 49 7.99 5.84 -22.99
CA GLY A 49 7.14 6.00 -24.17
C GLY A 49 6.12 4.90 -24.43
N ALA A 50 5.86 4.01 -23.48
CA ALA A 50 4.81 3.00 -23.60
C ALA A 50 3.58 3.44 -22.81
N LYS A 51 2.47 3.69 -23.49
CA LYS A 51 1.14 3.89 -22.90
C LYS A 51 0.72 2.63 -22.17
N LEU A 52 1.15 2.47 -20.91
CA LEU A 52 0.67 1.35 -20.12
C LEU A 52 -0.65 1.66 -19.41
N TYR A 53 -0.98 2.93 -19.21
CA TYR A 53 -2.29 3.33 -18.64
C TYR A 53 -2.69 4.70 -19.18
N ALA A 54 -4.00 4.84 -19.45
CA ALA A 54 -4.61 6.10 -19.80
C ALA A 54 -4.14 7.20 -18.84
N SER A 55 -3.67 8.30 -19.38
CA SER A 55 -3.11 9.47 -18.72
C SER A 55 -3.77 9.81 -17.37
N VAL A 56 -3.32 9.17 -16.30
CA VAL A 56 -3.66 9.58 -14.95
C VAL A 56 -2.84 10.84 -14.67
N THR A 57 -3.43 12.00 -14.92
CA THR A 57 -2.77 13.27 -14.65
C THR A 57 -2.68 13.49 -13.16
N THR A 58 -1.54 13.18 -12.58
CA THR A 58 -1.17 13.49 -11.20
C THR A 58 -0.11 14.59 -11.19
N TYR A 59 -0.06 15.35 -10.10
CA TYR A 59 0.93 16.42 -9.93
C TYR A 59 1.79 16.13 -8.69
N TYR A 60 3.09 15.88 -8.89
CA TYR A 60 4.03 15.45 -7.85
C TYR A 60 3.48 14.30 -6.99
N PRO A 61 3.19 13.12 -7.59
CA PRO A 61 2.78 11.96 -6.82
C PRO A 61 3.93 11.50 -5.94
N LEU A 62 3.66 11.29 -4.68
CA LEU A 62 4.67 10.90 -3.71
C LEU A 62 4.45 9.48 -3.17
N ASP A 63 3.19 9.07 -3.05
CA ASP A 63 2.83 7.78 -2.49
C ASP A 63 1.52 7.26 -3.09
N VAL A 64 1.35 5.94 -3.09
CA VAL A 64 0.19 5.25 -3.68
C VAL A 64 -0.22 4.08 -2.79
N ALA A 65 -1.53 3.88 -2.65
CA ALA A 65 -2.11 2.72 -2.00
C ALA A 65 -3.40 2.27 -2.70
N THR A 66 -3.84 1.05 -2.44
CA THR A 66 -5.10 0.52 -2.95
C THR A 66 -6.04 0.17 -1.80
N ASP A 67 -7.35 0.30 -2.03
CA ASP A 67 -8.36 -0.24 -1.12
C ASP A 67 -8.72 -1.70 -1.46
N SER A 68 -9.55 -2.32 -0.63
CA SER A 68 -10.03 -3.70 -0.81
C SER A 68 -10.84 -3.92 -2.08
N SER A 69 -11.33 -2.86 -2.72
CA SER A 69 -12.07 -2.89 -3.99
C SER A 69 -11.17 -2.67 -5.21
N GLY A 70 -9.84 -2.51 -5.02
CA GLY A 70 -8.89 -2.25 -6.08
C GLY A 70 -8.88 -0.80 -6.58
N ASN A 71 -9.55 0.14 -5.90
CA ASN A 71 -9.38 1.55 -6.22
C ASN A 71 -7.99 2.02 -5.83
N VAL A 72 -7.40 2.88 -6.65
CA VAL A 72 -6.05 3.41 -6.50
C VAL A 72 -6.12 4.82 -5.93
N TYR A 73 -5.40 5.05 -4.86
CA TYR A 73 -5.28 6.32 -4.16
C TYR A 73 -3.87 6.86 -4.37
N VAL A 74 -3.75 8.11 -4.80
CA VAL A 74 -2.46 8.76 -5.10
C VAL A 74 -2.32 10.03 -4.26
N LEU A 75 -1.29 10.09 -3.43
CA LEU A 75 -0.95 11.27 -2.64
C LEU A 75 -0.19 12.27 -3.51
N GLU A 76 -0.78 13.43 -3.75
CA GLU A 76 -0.13 14.56 -4.43
C GLU A 76 0.48 15.51 -3.38
N TYR A 77 1.81 15.51 -3.30
CA TYR A 77 2.56 16.23 -2.26
C TYR A 77 2.31 17.74 -2.26
N HIS A 78 2.52 18.41 -3.38
CA HIS A 78 2.36 19.87 -3.47
C HIS A 78 0.90 20.33 -3.44
N ASN A 79 -0.02 19.51 -3.93
CA ASN A 79 -1.45 19.82 -3.93
C ASN A 79 -2.11 19.48 -2.59
N ASN A 80 -1.40 18.82 -1.68
CA ASN A 80 -1.92 18.42 -0.37
C ASN A 80 -3.27 17.69 -0.47
N ARG A 81 -3.40 16.77 -1.43
CA ARG A 81 -4.63 16.02 -1.65
C ARG A 81 -4.34 14.57 -2.04
N ILE A 82 -5.34 13.74 -1.92
CA ILE A 82 -5.37 12.39 -2.47
C ILE A 82 -6.32 12.38 -3.67
N LYS A 83 -5.85 11.88 -4.82
CA LYS A 83 -6.69 11.51 -5.96
C LYS A 83 -7.04 10.03 -5.89
N VAL A 84 -8.26 9.70 -6.29
CA VAL A 84 -8.77 8.33 -6.31
C VAL A 84 -9.18 7.97 -7.73
N PHE A 85 -8.74 6.80 -8.16
CA PHE A 85 -9.06 6.19 -9.44
C PHE A 85 -9.71 4.83 -9.19
N ASP A 86 -10.53 4.35 -10.11
CA ASP A 86 -11.02 2.98 -10.07
C ASP A 86 -9.92 1.98 -10.51
N SER A 87 -10.21 0.69 -10.44
CA SER A 87 -9.30 -0.39 -10.86
C SER A 87 -8.95 -0.37 -12.35
N SER A 88 -9.70 0.38 -13.16
CA SER A 88 -9.44 0.60 -14.59
C SER A 88 -8.65 1.87 -14.86
N GLY A 89 -8.28 2.64 -13.82
CA GLY A 89 -7.53 3.88 -13.93
C GLY A 89 -8.39 5.13 -14.21
N ASN A 90 -9.73 5.03 -14.18
CA ASN A 90 -10.59 6.19 -14.38
C ASN A 90 -10.64 7.04 -13.11
N TYR A 91 -10.52 8.35 -13.26
CA TYR A 91 -10.63 9.29 -12.15
C TYR A 91 -12.03 9.23 -11.52
N LYS A 92 -12.08 9.09 -10.19
CA LYS A 92 -13.34 9.09 -9.41
C LYS A 92 -13.55 10.38 -8.64
N ARG A 93 -12.56 10.81 -7.87
CA ARG A 93 -12.63 11.99 -7.00
C ARG A 93 -11.27 12.38 -6.46
N SER A 94 -11.22 13.53 -5.81
CA SER A 94 -10.10 13.89 -4.93
C SER A 94 -10.63 14.50 -3.63
N PHE A 95 -9.80 14.46 -2.59
CA PHE A 95 -10.07 15.08 -1.29
C PHE A 95 -8.77 15.50 -0.62
N GLY A 96 -8.87 16.38 0.37
CA GLY A 96 -7.74 17.01 1.04
C GLY A 96 -7.45 18.39 0.48
N SER A 97 -6.78 19.19 1.28
CA SER A 97 -6.27 20.52 0.92
C SER A 97 -5.19 20.92 1.91
N TRP A 98 -4.46 21.98 1.61
CA TRP A 98 -3.52 22.56 2.54
C TRP A 98 -4.25 23.12 3.79
N GLY A 99 -3.79 22.76 4.98
CA GLY A 99 -4.35 23.24 6.23
C GLY A 99 -4.06 22.38 7.44
N TYR A 100 -4.77 22.66 8.54
CA TYR A 100 -4.57 22.04 9.85
C TYR A 100 -5.72 21.12 10.27
N ASN A 101 -6.89 21.25 9.66
CA ASN A 101 -8.06 20.45 10.00
C ASN A 101 -7.80 18.96 9.69
N CYS A 102 -8.64 18.09 10.21
CA CYS A 102 -8.45 16.64 10.08
C CYS A 102 -8.43 16.14 8.63
N ASN A 103 -9.26 16.73 7.77
CA ASN A 103 -9.30 16.42 6.32
C ASN A 103 -8.39 17.32 5.48
N GLN A 104 -7.46 18.04 6.11
CA GLN A 104 -6.43 18.87 5.50
C GLN A 104 -5.06 18.41 6.00
N TRP A 105 -3.99 18.67 5.24
CA TRP A 105 -2.62 18.37 5.66
C TRP A 105 -1.63 19.33 5.03
N ARG A 106 -0.41 19.29 5.54
CA ARG A 106 0.70 20.09 5.04
C ARG A 106 1.85 19.16 4.66
N TYR A 107 2.06 19.01 3.35
CA TYR A 107 3.16 18.25 2.78
C TYR A 107 3.27 16.86 3.41
N ALA A 108 2.16 16.12 3.42
CA ALA A 108 2.15 14.73 3.84
C ALA A 108 3.08 13.92 2.95
N ARG A 109 3.87 13.04 3.55
CA ARG A 109 4.89 12.28 2.83
C ARG A 109 4.50 10.85 2.55
N GLN A 110 3.71 10.28 3.40
CA GLN A 110 3.22 8.92 3.22
C GLN A 110 1.80 8.77 3.75
N PHE A 111 1.08 7.83 3.18
CA PHE A 111 -0.17 7.34 3.70
C PHE A 111 -0.27 5.83 3.50
N THR A 112 -1.20 5.19 4.17
CA THR A 112 -1.53 3.77 3.96
C THR A 112 -3.02 3.55 4.13
N ILE A 113 -3.53 2.45 3.59
CA ILE A 113 -4.91 2.01 3.78
C ILE A 113 -4.90 0.67 4.50
N HIS A 114 -5.63 0.60 5.60
CA HIS A 114 -5.79 -0.63 6.37
C HIS A 114 -7.23 -0.73 6.86
N ASN A 115 -7.90 -1.86 6.59
CA ASN A 115 -9.32 -2.08 6.92
C ASN A 115 -10.23 -0.90 6.53
N ASP A 116 -10.09 -0.42 5.28
CA ASP A 116 -10.84 0.70 4.70
C ASP A 116 -10.71 2.04 5.45
N VAL A 117 -9.63 2.18 6.21
CA VAL A 117 -9.22 3.42 6.86
C VAL A 117 -7.92 3.92 6.24
N ILE A 118 -7.89 5.17 5.86
CA ILE A 118 -6.70 5.87 5.38
C ILE A 118 -5.98 6.47 6.59
N TYR A 119 -4.68 6.19 6.71
CA TYR A 119 -3.78 6.79 7.71
C TYR A 119 -2.75 7.64 6.99
N ILE A 120 -2.60 8.90 7.39
CA ILE A 120 -1.75 9.90 6.71
C ILE A 120 -0.69 10.43 7.67
N ALA A 121 0.57 10.41 7.25
CA ALA A 121 1.69 11.09 7.91
C ALA A 121 1.70 12.57 7.49
N ASP A 122 1.01 13.41 8.26
CA ASP A 122 0.90 14.86 8.03
C ASP A 122 2.13 15.58 8.57
N THR A 123 3.20 15.53 7.77
CA THR A 123 4.58 15.78 8.15
C THR A 123 4.76 17.14 8.81
N TYR A 124 4.34 18.21 8.14
CA TYR A 124 4.58 19.58 8.62
C TYR A 124 3.55 20.07 9.65
N ASN A 125 2.53 19.27 9.93
CA ASN A 125 1.63 19.51 11.06
C ASN A 125 1.99 18.67 12.31
N HIS A 126 3.01 17.80 12.22
CA HIS A 126 3.42 16.90 13.29
C HIS A 126 2.27 16.02 13.80
N LYS A 127 1.46 15.50 12.86
CA LYS A 127 0.26 14.74 13.15
C LYS A 127 0.20 13.47 12.31
N ILE A 128 -0.50 12.49 12.86
CA ILE A 128 -1.10 11.40 12.09
C ILE A 128 -2.59 11.65 12.03
N LYS A 129 -3.18 11.41 10.88
CA LYS A 129 -4.62 11.57 10.68
C LYS A 129 -5.21 10.29 10.13
N SER A 130 -6.39 9.92 10.59
CA SER A 130 -7.15 8.83 10.00
C SER A 130 -8.43 9.35 9.36
N LEU A 131 -8.74 8.81 8.18
CA LEU A 131 -9.88 9.21 7.36
C LEU A 131 -10.62 7.96 6.86
N THR A 132 -11.89 8.10 6.56
CA THR A 132 -12.60 7.12 5.75
C THR A 132 -12.09 7.13 4.32
N LEU A 133 -12.38 6.10 3.52
CA LEU A 133 -12.06 6.07 2.09
C LEU A 133 -12.66 7.26 1.31
N LYS A 134 -13.71 7.91 1.84
CA LYS A 134 -14.35 9.11 1.25
C LYS A 134 -13.66 10.42 1.67
N GLY A 135 -12.59 10.35 2.47
CA GLY A 135 -11.89 11.55 2.97
C GLY A 135 -12.54 12.23 4.18
N LYS A 136 -13.55 11.59 4.83
CA LYS A 136 -14.13 12.12 6.06
C LYS A 136 -13.19 11.81 7.24
N CYS A 137 -12.95 12.83 8.08
CA CYS A 137 -12.15 12.69 9.29
C CYS A 137 -12.68 11.60 10.23
N LYS A 138 -11.75 10.84 10.81
CA LYS A 138 -11.99 9.93 11.93
C LYS A 138 -11.25 10.41 13.17
N ASP A 139 -9.92 10.41 13.16
CA ASP A 139 -9.10 10.74 14.31
C ASP A 139 -7.87 11.56 13.94
N ILE A 140 -7.27 12.24 14.92
CA ILE A 140 -6.01 12.97 14.80
C ILE A 140 -5.12 12.61 15.99
N GLY A 141 -3.92 12.12 15.72
CA GLY A 141 -2.88 11.83 16.70
C GLY A 141 -1.72 12.81 16.64
N SER A 142 -1.16 13.17 17.79
CA SER A 142 0.06 13.97 17.86
C SER A 142 1.30 13.12 17.84
N THR A 143 2.34 13.56 17.14
CA THR A 143 3.66 12.92 17.13
C THR A 143 4.66 13.57 18.08
N GLY A 144 4.17 14.43 18.99
CA GLY A 144 5.04 15.09 19.97
C GLY A 144 6.00 16.12 19.36
N GLY A 145 5.63 16.75 18.24
CA GLY A 145 6.46 17.75 17.55
C GLY A 145 7.46 17.17 16.55
N ASN A 146 7.47 15.85 16.36
CA ASN A 146 8.33 15.18 15.37
C ASN A 146 7.67 15.19 13.98
N TYR A 147 8.49 15.24 12.93
CA TYR A 147 8.03 15.18 11.54
C TYR A 147 7.76 13.72 11.13
N PRO A 148 6.51 13.24 11.09
CA PRO A 148 6.22 11.90 10.65
C PRO A 148 6.48 11.77 9.14
N HIS A 149 7.25 10.75 8.76
CA HIS A 149 7.62 10.48 7.37
C HIS A 149 7.17 9.11 6.89
N ALA A 150 7.14 8.13 7.78
CA ALA A 150 6.77 6.76 7.47
C ALA A 150 5.60 6.33 8.36
N ILE A 151 4.70 5.55 7.80
CA ILE A 151 3.57 4.99 8.51
C ILE A 151 3.32 3.56 8.06
N ALA A 152 3.16 2.66 9.02
CA ALA A 152 2.72 1.29 8.79
C ALA A 152 1.61 0.94 9.76
N VAL A 153 0.68 0.10 9.34
CA VAL A 153 -0.48 -0.28 10.16
C VAL A 153 -0.68 -1.79 10.07
N ASN A 154 -0.94 -2.40 11.22
CA ASN A 154 -1.39 -3.78 11.31
C ASN A 154 -2.72 -3.85 12.11
N ASN A 155 -3.20 -5.05 12.40
CA ASN A 155 -4.48 -5.24 13.11
C ASN A 155 -4.49 -4.71 14.55
N SER A 156 -3.33 -4.38 15.14
CA SER A 156 -3.23 -3.95 16.55
C SER A 156 -2.82 -2.49 16.67
N TYR A 157 -1.92 -2.02 15.81
CA TYR A 157 -1.23 -0.74 16.01
C TYR A 157 -0.95 0.02 14.71
N VAL A 158 -0.73 1.33 14.89
CA VAL A 158 -0.18 2.25 13.91
C VAL A 158 1.25 2.58 14.33
N PHE A 159 2.21 2.34 13.45
CA PHE A 159 3.64 2.61 13.65
C PHE A 159 4.05 3.83 12.84
N VAL A 160 4.76 4.76 13.47
CA VAL A 160 5.13 6.03 12.83
C VAL A 160 6.63 6.26 12.95
N GLY A 161 7.28 6.34 11.79
CA GLY A 161 8.70 6.72 11.68
C GLY A 161 8.87 8.21 11.44
N HIS A 162 9.95 8.79 11.97
CA HIS A 162 10.25 10.22 11.89
C HIS A 162 11.58 10.47 11.18
N SER A 163 11.67 11.57 10.41
CA SER A 163 12.86 11.86 9.59
C SER A 163 13.85 12.84 10.21
N PHE A 164 13.42 13.65 11.13
CA PHE A 164 14.28 14.60 11.85
C PHE A 164 14.09 14.44 13.33
N SER A 165 15.11 13.99 13.97
CA SER A 165 15.13 13.92 15.41
C SER A 165 16.56 14.13 15.87
N SER A 166 16.70 14.84 16.98
CA SER A 166 17.92 14.77 17.75
C SER A 166 18.25 13.29 18.02
N PRO A 167 19.51 12.93 18.31
CA PRO A 167 19.89 11.56 18.61
C PRO A 167 18.98 10.85 19.62
N GLU A 168 18.27 11.61 20.44
CA GLU A 168 17.36 11.14 21.48
C GLU A 168 15.98 10.69 20.95
N ASN A 169 15.62 11.06 19.71
CA ASN A 169 14.27 10.82 19.14
C ASN A 169 14.24 9.78 18.01
N LYS A 170 15.20 8.86 17.95
CA LYS A 170 15.22 7.75 16.99
C LYS A 170 14.15 6.67 17.30
N ARG A 171 13.00 7.07 17.82
CA ARG A 171 11.94 6.15 18.24
C ARG A 171 10.86 6.03 17.20
N ILE A 172 10.31 4.84 17.05
CA ILE A 172 9.05 4.65 16.36
C ILE A 172 7.93 4.94 17.36
N ASN A 173 7.03 5.85 17.02
CA ASN A 173 5.82 6.04 17.80
C ASN A 173 4.84 4.90 17.49
N VAL A 174 4.32 4.28 18.53
CA VAL A 174 3.27 3.26 18.43
C VAL A 174 1.96 3.86 18.93
N MET A 175 0.93 3.79 18.12
CA MET A 175 -0.40 4.31 18.42
C MET A 175 -1.45 3.21 18.29
N ASP A 176 -2.57 3.34 18.99
CA ASP A 176 -3.76 2.56 18.67
C ASP A 176 -4.47 3.09 17.40
N HIS A 177 -5.51 2.40 16.95
CA HIS A 177 -6.23 2.81 15.74
C HIS A 177 -7.04 4.12 15.89
N ARG A 178 -7.21 4.62 17.11
CA ARG A 178 -7.76 5.95 17.42
C ARG A 178 -6.67 7.02 17.52
N LEU A 179 -5.44 6.65 17.16
CA LEU A 179 -4.26 7.51 17.15
C LEU A 179 -3.86 8.05 18.54
N ASN A 180 -4.24 7.35 19.63
CA ASN A 180 -3.70 7.60 20.95
C ASN A 180 -2.31 6.97 21.04
N GLN A 181 -1.34 7.72 21.54
CA GLN A 181 -0.01 7.16 21.79
C GLN A 181 -0.08 6.08 22.84
N ARG A 182 0.52 4.95 22.55
CA ARG A 182 0.85 3.93 23.54
C ARG A 182 2.19 4.30 24.16
N THR A 183 2.22 4.40 25.50
CA THR A 183 3.44 4.73 26.24
C THR A 183 4.56 3.79 25.83
N ASN A 184 5.66 4.39 25.29
CA ASN A 184 7.00 3.84 25.08
C ASN A 184 7.11 2.31 25.25
N GLN A 185 6.60 1.54 24.31
CA GLN A 185 7.12 0.20 24.14
C GLN A 185 8.49 0.38 23.48
N ASP A 186 9.51 0.25 24.29
CA ASP A 186 10.88 0.15 23.83
C ASP A 186 10.97 -1.10 22.94
N LEU A 187 11.12 -0.88 21.64
CA LEU A 187 11.29 -1.98 20.66
C LEU A 187 12.67 -2.65 20.82
N SER A 188 13.47 -2.25 21.80
CA SER A 188 14.75 -2.88 22.13
C SER A 188 14.64 -4.29 22.72
N SER A 189 13.44 -4.74 22.97
CA SER A 189 13.15 -6.07 23.56
C SER A 189 12.64 -7.12 22.55
N TYR A 190 12.75 -6.84 21.23
CA TYR A 190 12.43 -7.80 20.18
C TYR A 190 13.68 -8.19 19.38
#